data_06ecadf118f779d28c3c4732f3b4abcd
#
_entry.id   06ecadf118f779d28c3c4732f3b4abcd
#
_cell.length_a   1.000
_cell.length_b   1.000
_cell.length_c   1.000
_cell.angle_alpha   90.00
_cell.angle_beta   90.00
_cell.angle_gamma   90.00
#
_symmetry.space_group_name_H-M   'P 1'
#
loop_
_entity.id
_entity.type
_entity.pdbx_description
1 polymer ?
#
loop_
_entity_poly.entity_id
_entity_poly.type
_entity_poly.pdbx_seq_one_letter_code
_entity_poly.pdbx_strand_id
1 'polypeptide(L)'
;MFNEGQKGARGKVILSSLLFLPGFPKGWNPLWSLQGKVGGLGEGKTTHRKSSVFLPPKKEYLVFQSFYDTMIAADRWQLVLQGLGTTVLIAICAILIGTVLGCIFALMKISNSKLLRGISNVYTTVIRGIPLATQLMIFYFVIFAPLGLNRLLVAILAYGINSGAYCTEIFRAGIQGIDIGQTEAGRSLGLSKWQTLYKIVLPQAVKAVLPTYTSEFIVLIKETSVASFIAVTDLTKTGDMIRNATYNAWIPLLTCAVIYLCLTLGLTKLFSVLEKRLARSDRS
;
A
#
# COMPACT_ATOMS: atom_id res chain seq x y z
N MET A 1 48.92 25.49 12.03
CA MET A 1 48.19 26.69 11.55
C MET A 1 47.58 26.37 10.18
N PHE A 2 46.39 25.84 10.11
CA PHE A 2 45.67 25.57 8.87
C PHE A 2 44.52 26.56 8.72
N ASN A 3 44.46 27.18 7.57
CA ASN A 3 43.76 28.40 7.18
C ASN A 3 42.23 28.17 7.08
N GLU A 4 41.43 28.74 7.97
CA GLU A 4 39.96 28.71 7.98
C GLU A 4 39.29 29.51 6.83
N GLY A 5 40.06 30.30 6.07
CA GLY A 5 39.56 31.16 4.99
C GLY A 5 39.12 30.44 3.74
N GLN A 6 39.51 29.18 3.49
CA GLN A 6 39.18 28.46 2.24
C GLN A 6 37.86 27.67 2.28
N LYS A 7 37.31 27.41 3.46
CA LYS A 7 36.01 26.68 3.55
C LYS A 7 34.79 27.54 3.18
N GLY A 8 34.87 28.85 3.40
CA GLY A 8 33.79 29.79 3.08
C GLY A 8 33.62 30.05 1.57
N ALA A 9 34.75 30.03 0.84
CA ALA A 9 34.71 30.29 -0.62
C ALA A 9 34.22 29.13 -1.44
N ARG A 10 34.49 27.88 -1.06
CA ARG A 10 33.98 26.67 -1.77
C ARG A 10 32.50 26.48 -1.61
N GLY A 11 31.90 26.82 -0.46
CA GLY A 11 30.46 26.78 -0.22
C GLY A 11 29.68 27.76 -1.10
N LYS A 12 30.23 28.94 -1.36
CA LYS A 12 29.60 29.98 -2.18
C LYS A 12 29.61 29.62 -3.69
N VAL A 13 30.64 28.95 -4.17
CA VAL A 13 30.75 28.55 -5.58
C VAL A 13 29.81 27.39 -5.91
N ILE A 14 29.60 26.45 -4.99
CA ILE A 14 28.66 25.32 -5.19
C ILE A 14 27.21 25.80 -5.15
N LEU A 15 26.87 26.79 -4.32
CA LEU A 15 25.52 27.36 -4.27
C LEU A 15 25.18 28.21 -5.50
N SER A 16 26.17 28.89 -6.10
CA SER A 16 25.92 29.67 -7.32
C SER A 16 25.69 28.83 -8.56
N SER A 17 26.27 27.63 -8.62
CA SER A 17 26.03 26.68 -9.73
C SER A 17 24.67 25.98 -9.65
N LEU A 18 24.05 25.87 -8.47
CA LEU A 18 22.71 25.32 -8.26
C LEU A 18 21.59 26.29 -8.62
N LEU A 19 21.87 27.60 -8.70
CA LEU A 19 20.91 28.65 -9.04
C LEU A 19 20.63 28.79 -10.55
N PHE A 20 21.36 28.07 -11.41
CA PHE A 20 21.20 28.11 -12.87
C PHE A 20 20.50 26.88 -13.46
N LEU A 21 19.85 26.04 -12.63
CA LEU A 21 19.01 24.96 -13.14
C LEU A 21 17.70 25.52 -13.76
N PRO A 22 17.30 25.11 -14.97
CA PRO A 22 16.07 25.56 -15.59
C PRO A 22 14.86 25.05 -14.78
N GLY A 23 14.13 25.96 -14.15
CA GLY A 23 12.94 25.67 -13.32
C GLY A 23 12.78 26.54 -12.09
N PHE A 24 13.73 27.41 -11.75
CA PHE A 24 13.56 28.36 -10.62
C PHE A 24 12.70 29.56 -11.05
N PRO A 25 11.71 29.99 -10.24
CA PRO A 25 10.87 31.15 -10.55
C PRO A 25 11.72 32.43 -10.61
N LYS A 26 11.60 33.18 -11.71
CA LYS A 26 12.21 34.49 -11.87
C LYS A 26 11.66 35.44 -10.80
N GLY A 27 12.49 35.87 -9.86
CA GLY A 27 12.11 36.82 -8.80
C GLY A 27 12.38 36.35 -7.38
N TRP A 28 12.93 35.15 -7.17
CA TRP A 28 13.30 34.70 -5.85
C TRP A 28 14.62 35.29 -5.39
N ASN A 29 14.58 36.30 -4.48
CA ASN A 29 15.74 36.88 -3.83
C ASN A 29 15.92 36.24 -2.45
N PRO A 30 16.99 35.45 -2.21
CA PRO A 30 17.25 34.91 -0.88
C PRO A 30 17.60 36.05 0.10
N LEU A 31 16.98 36.04 1.26
CA LEU A 31 17.05 37.07 2.32
C LEU A 31 18.47 37.46 2.76
N TRP A 32 19.51 36.63 2.47
CA TRP A 32 20.91 36.97 2.77
C TRP A 32 21.53 37.96 1.77
N SER A 33 20.92 38.23 0.61
CA SER A 33 21.41 39.22 -0.34
C SER A 33 21.15 40.67 0.10
N LEU A 34 20.30 40.86 1.14
CA LEU A 34 19.95 42.19 1.68
C LEU A 34 20.86 42.64 2.84
N GLN A 35 21.76 41.78 3.32
CA GLN A 35 22.66 42.11 4.45
C GLN A 35 23.92 42.93 4.08
N GLY A 36 24.10 43.31 2.82
CA GLY A 36 25.28 44.00 2.30
C GLY A 36 25.16 45.51 2.08
N LYS A 37 24.05 46.17 2.46
CA LYS A 37 23.89 47.62 2.29
C LYS A 37 23.45 48.34 3.58
N VAL A 38 24.27 48.32 4.58
CA VAL A 38 24.20 49.26 5.71
C VAL A 38 25.57 49.85 5.90
N GLY A 39 25.82 50.96 5.23
CA GLY A 39 27.02 51.76 5.40
C GLY A 39 26.86 53.07 4.64
N GLY A 40 26.40 54.14 5.31
CA GLY A 40 26.34 55.47 4.71
C GLY A 40 25.37 56.41 5.42
N LEU A 41 25.79 56.97 6.54
CA LEU A 41 25.56 58.27 7.18
C LEU A 41 24.43 59.18 6.66
N GLY A 42 23.51 59.53 7.55
CA GLY A 42 22.59 60.65 7.45
C GLY A 42 21.87 60.84 8.78
N GLU A 43 22.34 61.75 9.62
CA GLU A 43 21.64 62.26 10.84
C GLU A 43 20.32 62.90 10.44
N GLY A 44 19.22 62.48 11.05
CA GLY A 44 17.94 63.16 10.87
C GLY A 44 16.75 62.44 11.51
N LYS A 45 16.36 62.93 12.70
CA LYS A 45 15.05 62.83 13.36
C LYS A 45 14.51 61.43 13.63
N THR A 46 14.63 60.99 14.86
CA THR A 46 13.96 59.84 15.48
C THR A 46 12.44 60.02 15.50
N THR A 47 11.77 59.52 14.49
CA THR A 47 10.37 59.15 14.64
C THR A 47 10.35 57.68 15.05
N HIS A 48 9.91 57.40 16.28
CA HIS A 48 9.65 56.06 16.79
C HIS A 48 8.58 55.36 15.90
N ARG A 49 9.01 54.84 14.76
CA ARG A 49 8.25 53.85 14.03
C ARG A 49 8.39 52.54 14.80
N LYS A 50 7.34 52.17 15.58
CA LYS A 50 7.22 50.82 16.14
C LYS A 50 7.42 49.87 14.99
N SER A 51 8.61 49.32 14.83
CA SER A 51 8.86 48.16 14.00
C SER A 51 8.09 46.99 14.65
N SER A 52 6.96 46.68 14.09
CA SER A 52 6.28 45.42 14.40
C SER A 52 7.29 44.33 14.08
N VAL A 53 7.86 43.75 15.12
CA VAL A 53 8.72 42.56 15.01
C VAL A 53 7.83 41.48 14.41
N PHE A 54 8.01 41.24 13.13
CA PHE A 54 7.33 40.14 12.42
C PHE A 54 7.98 38.84 12.96
N LEU A 55 7.41 38.33 14.05
CA LEU A 55 7.77 37.00 14.55
C LEU A 55 7.33 35.99 13.49
N PRO A 56 8.24 35.16 12.96
CA PRO A 56 7.84 34.11 12.02
C PRO A 56 6.80 33.22 12.71
N PRO A 57 5.73 32.82 12.02
CA PRO A 57 4.72 31.96 12.59
C PRO A 57 5.38 30.68 13.12
N LYS A 58 4.93 30.19 14.29
CA LYS A 58 5.45 28.94 14.88
C LYS A 58 5.42 27.83 13.82
N LYS A 59 6.45 26.99 13.78
CA LYS A 59 6.58 25.86 12.81
C LYS A 59 5.32 25.02 12.73
N GLU A 60 4.63 24.81 13.83
CA GLU A 60 3.35 24.08 13.89
C GLU A 60 2.25 24.74 13.09
N TYR A 61 2.17 26.06 13.12
CA TYR A 61 1.16 26.82 12.35
C TYR A 61 1.42 26.69 10.84
N LEU A 62 2.68 26.70 10.42
CA LEU A 62 3.06 26.50 9.01
C LEU A 62 2.70 25.12 8.50
N VAL A 63 2.87 24.07 9.30
CA VAL A 63 2.51 22.69 8.92
C VAL A 63 1.00 22.54 8.78
N PHE A 64 0.23 23.07 9.75
CA PHE A 64 -1.23 23.03 9.71
C PHE A 64 -1.79 23.82 8.52
N GLN A 65 -1.28 25.02 8.29
CA GLN A 65 -1.68 25.83 7.14
C GLN A 65 -1.37 25.13 5.82
N SER A 66 -0.18 24.54 5.69
CA SER A 66 0.22 23.78 4.52
C SER A 66 -0.66 22.53 4.30
N PHE A 67 -1.07 21.86 5.37
CA PHE A 67 -2.02 20.74 5.29
C PHE A 67 -3.39 21.21 4.81
N TYR A 68 -3.91 22.30 5.39
CA TYR A 68 -5.18 22.87 5.00
C TYR A 68 -5.19 23.26 3.51
N ASP A 69 -4.18 23.99 3.06
CA ASP A 69 -4.05 24.46 1.67
C ASP A 69 -3.86 23.28 0.69
N THR A 70 -3.16 22.22 1.13
CA THR A 70 -2.90 21.07 0.27
C THR A 70 -4.10 20.15 0.15
N MET A 71 -4.84 19.91 1.24
CA MET A 71 -5.86 18.86 1.30
C MET A 71 -7.28 19.40 1.34
N ILE A 72 -7.53 20.51 2.05
CA ILE A 72 -8.88 20.99 2.35
C ILE A 72 -9.30 22.09 1.39
N ALA A 73 -8.50 23.16 1.23
CA ALA A 73 -8.85 24.35 0.46
C ALA A 73 -9.22 24.09 -1.01
N ALA A 74 -8.74 22.97 -1.60
CA ALA A 74 -9.05 22.58 -2.97
C ALA A 74 -9.84 21.26 -3.05
N ASP A 75 -10.55 20.88 -1.97
CA ASP A 75 -11.39 19.67 -1.87
C ASP A 75 -10.69 18.36 -2.25
N ARG A 76 -9.34 18.32 -2.17
CA ARG A 76 -8.54 17.14 -2.57
C ARG A 76 -8.75 15.93 -1.65
N TRP A 77 -9.27 16.15 -0.44
CA TRP A 77 -9.71 15.06 0.44
C TRP A 77 -10.75 14.14 -0.20
N GLN A 78 -11.59 14.65 -1.12
CA GLN A 78 -12.56 13.85 -1.88
C GLN A 78 -11.85 12.87 -2.81
N LEU A 79 -10.75 13.29 -3.47
CA LEU A 79 -9.92 12.41 -4.29
C LEU A 79 -9.31 11.29 -3.44
N VAL A 80 -8.87 11.62 -2.21
CA VAL A 80 -8.32 10.64 -1.27
C VAL A 80 -9.37 9.61 -0.87
N LEU A 81 -10.60 10.03 -0.59
CA LEU A 81 -11.70 9.11 -0.30
C LEU A 81 -12.06 8.21 -1.49
N GLN A 82 -12.07 8.76 -2.70
CA GLN A 82 -12.29 7.98 -3.93
C GLN A 82 -11.17 6.95 -4.14
N GLY A 83 -9.91 7.37 -3.98
CA GLY A 83 -8.76 6.47 -4.06
C GLY A 83 -8.80 5.36 -3.00
N LEU A 84 -9.19 5.69 -1.76
CA LEU A 84 -9.40 4.72 -0.69
C LEU A 84 -10.52 3.73 -1.06
N GLY A 85 -11.64 4.21 -1.59
CA GLY A 85 -12.74 3.38 -2.07
C GLY A 85 -12.29 2.40 -3.16
N THR A 86 -11.48 2.87 -4.11
CA THR A 86 -10.90 2.02 -5.17
C THR A 86 -9.96 0.96 -4.58
N THR A 87 -9.09 1.33 -3.65
CA THR A 87 -8.20 0.41 -2.93
C THR A 87 -8.99 -0.72 -2.25
N VAL A 88 -10.01 -0.36 -1.47
CA VAL A 88 -10.85 -1.33 -0.76
C VAL A 88 -11.65 -2.21 -1.73
N LEU A 89 -12.20 -1.63 -2.79
CA LEU A 89 -12.94 -2.36 -3.82
C LEU A 89 -12.05 -3.42 -4.49
N ILE A 90 -10.85 -3.03 -4.94
CA ILE A 90 -9.90 -3.98 -5.55
C ILE A 90 -9.60 -5.11 -4.56
N ALA A 91 -9.26 -4.78 -3.31
CA ALA A 91 -8.88 -5.78 -2.32
C ALA A 91 -10.03 -6.78 -2.02
N ILE A 92 -11.25 -6.28 -1.85
CA ILE A 92 -12.42 -7.15 -1.58
C ILE A 92 -12.71 -8.06 -2.80
N CYS A 93 -12.78 -7.50 -4.00
CA CYS A 93 -13.04 -8.29 -5.19
C CYS A 93 -11.93 -9.32 -5.44
N ALA A 94 -10.68 -8.90 -5.27
CA ALA A 94 -9.52 -9.77 -5.49
C ALA A 94 -9.46 -10.92 -4.48
N ILE A 95 -9.72 -10.67 -3.17
CA ILE A 95 -9.71 -11.77 -2.18
C ILE A 95 -10.85 -12.77 -2.42
N LEU A 96 -12.02 -12.31 -2.87
CA LEU A 96 -13.12 -13.20 -3.22
C LEU A 96 -12.77 -14.11 -4.40
N ILE A 97 -12.22 -13.55 -5.48
CA ILE A 97 -11.71 -14.30 -6.62
C ILE A 97 -10.58 -15.24 -6.16
N GLY A 98 -9.65 -14.72 -5.38
CA GLY A 98 -8.51 -15.46 -4.82
C GLY A 98 -8.95 -16.62 -3.95
N THR A 99 -10.00 -16.46 -3.16
CA THR A 99 -10.57 -17.55 -2.34
C THR A 99 -11.12 -18.68 -3.20
N VAL A 100 -11.90 -18.32 -4.22
CA VAL A 100 -12.49 -19.33 -5.15
C VAL A 100 -11.38 -20.10 -5.88
N LEU A 101 -10.42 -19.38 -6.49
CA LEU A 101 -9.28 -19.98 -7.15
C LEU A 101 -8.42 -20.80 -6.17
N GLY A 102 -8.16 -20.25 -4.99
CA GLY A 102 -7.41 -20.90 -3.92
C GLY A 102 -8.03 -22.22 -3.49
N CYS A 103 -9.34 -22.29 -3.30
CA CYS A 103 -10.05 -23.53 -2.99
C CYS A 103 -9.92 -24.56 -4.13
N ILE A 104 -10.15 -24.16 -5.37
CA ILE A 104 -10.06 -25.04 -6.54
C ILE A 104 -8.63 -25.62 -6.63
N PHE A 105 -7.61 -24.77 -6.67
CA PHE A 105 -6.24 -25.22 -6.85
C PHE A 105 -5.67 -25.95 -5.62
N ALA A 106 -6.13 -25.63 -4.39
CA ALA A 106 -5.77 -26.39 -3.20
C ALA A 106 -6.32 -27.84 -3.29
N LEU A 107 -7.57 -28.01 -3.66
CA LEU A 107 -8.15 -29.37 -3.88
C LEU A 107 -7.44 -30.13 -4.99
N MET A 108 -7.09 -29.46 -6.10
CA MET A 108 -6.28 -30.06 -7.15
C MET A 108 -4.90 -30.50 -6.63
N LYS A 109 -4.27 -29.69 -5.77
CA LYS A 109 -2.94 -29.93 -5.23
C LYS A 109 -2.88 -31.09 -4.24
N ILE A 110 -3.94 -31.36 -3.48
CA ILE A 110 -4.07 -32.50 -2.58
C ILE A 110 -4.63 -33.76 -3.26
N SER A 111 -5.06 -33.65 -4.52
CA SER A 111 -5.59 -34.78 -5.30
C SER A 111 -4.53 -35.85 -5.55
N ASN A 112 -4.96 -37.11 -5.71
CA ASN A 112 -4.11 -38.22 -6.11
C ASN A 112 -3.71 -38.16 -7.59
N SER A 113 -4.41 -37.36 -8.42
CA SER A 113 -4.10 -37.21 -9.84
C SER A 113 -2.82 -36.39 -10.04
N LYS A 114 -1.82 -37.02 -10.68
CA LYS A 114 -0.54 -36.37 -11.01
C LYS A 114 -0.76 -35.13 -11.92
N LEU A 115 -1.73 -35.21 -12.84
CA LEU A 115 -2.05 -34.12 -13.75
C LEU A 115 -2.61 -32.89 -13.00
N LEU A 116 -3.63 -33.08 -12.14
CA LEU A 116 -4.22 -31.99 -11.38
C LEU A 116 -3.20 -31.32 -10.46
N ARG A 117 -2.39 -32.14 -9.78
CA ARG A 117 -1.31 -31.64 -8.94
C ARG A 117 -0.26 -30.87 -9.74
N GLY A 118 0.09 -31.37 -10.94
CA GLY A 118 1.02 -30.70 -11.84
C GLY A 118 0.52 -29.30 -12.25
N ILE A 119 -0.72 -29.21 -12.71
CA ILE A 119 -1.35 -27.92 -13.09
C ILE A 119 -1.33 -26.93 -11.91
N SER A 120 -1.77 -27.36 -10.73
CA SER A 120 -1.76 -26.52 -9.54
C SER A 120 -0.36 -26.08 -9.13
N ASN A 121 0.66 -26.96 -9.23
CA ASN A 121 2.03 -26.61 -8.96
C ASN A 121 2.57 -25.57 -9.94
N VAL A 122 2.33 -25.72 -11.24
CA VAL A 122 2.74 -24.74 -12.25
C VAL A 122 2.10 -23.37 -11.93
N TYR A 123 0.78 -23.34 -11.71
CA TYR A 123 0.07 -22.12 -11.35
C TYR A 123 0.71 -21.41 -10.14
N THR A 124 0.85 -22.13 -9.01
CA THR A 124 1.38 -21.52 -7.79
C THR A 124 2.85 -21.12 -7.92
N THR A 125 3.66 -21.90 -8.64
CA THR A 125 5.09 -21.58 -8.84
C THR A 125 5.28 -20.36 -9.73
N VAL A 126 4.56 -20.28 -10.84
CA VAL A 126 4.67 -19.16 -11.79
C VAL A 126 4.15 -17.86 -11.15
N ILE A 127 2.94 -17.91 -10.58
CA ILE A 127 2.32 -16.71 -10.02
C ILE A 127 3.09 -16.19 -8.80
N ARG A 128 3.56 -17.04 -7.91
CA ARG A 128 4.32 -16.61 -6.73
C ARG A 128 5.80 -16.34 -7.02
N GLY A 129 6.31 -16.78 -8.15
CA GLY A 129 7.70 -16.58 -8.57
C GLY A 129 7.95 -15.25 -9.29
N ILE A 130 6.90 -14.59 -9.78
CA ILE A 130 7.02 -13.32 -10.50
C ILE A 130 6.56 -12.16 -9.59
N PRO A 131 7.29 -11.03 -9.51
CA PRO A 131 6.84 -9.85 -8.76
C PRO A 131 5.48 -9.34 -9.22
N LEU A 132 4.60 -9.00 -8.27
CA LEU A 132 3.23 -8.57 -8.56
C LEU A 132 3.15 -7.37 -9.52
N ALA A 133 4.05 -6.39 -9.39
CA ALA A 133 4.12 -5.25 -10.31
C ALA A 133 4.31 -5.70 -11.77
N THR A 134 5.25 -6.62 -12.00
CA THR A 134 5.51 -7.17 -13.32
C THR A 134 4.33 -7.98 -13.84
N GLN A 135 3.69 -8.80 -12.98
CA GLN A 135 2.48 -9.55 -13.35
C GLN A 135 1.36 -8.61 -13.79
N LEU A 136 1.09 -7.55 -13.01
CA LEU A 136 0.06 -6.57 -13.31
C LEU A 136 0.28 -5.91 -14.67
N MET A 137 1.53 -5.54 -14.97
CA MET A 137 1.89 -4.96 -16.27
C MET A 137 1.71 -5.97 -17.41
N ILE A 138 2.12 -7.23 -17.23
CA ILE A 138 1.91 -8.30 -18.22
C ILE A 138 0.42 -8.52 -18.47
N PHE A 139 -0.37 -8.65 -17.41
CA PHE A 139 -1.82 -8.81 -17.54
C PHE A 139 -2.46 -7.65 -18.29
N TYR A 140 -2.10 -6.42 -17.94
CA TYR A 140 -2.72 -5.25 -18.56
C TYR A 140 -2.26 -5.01 -20.01
N PHE A 141 -0.94 -4.96 -20.26
CA PHE A 141 -0.40 -4.56 -21.55
C PHE A 141 -0.30 -5.72 -22.56
N VAL A 142 -0.19 -6.97 -22.10
CA VAL A 142 0.04 -8.11 -23.00
C VAL A 142 -1.19 -9.00 -23.10
N ILE A 143 -1.78 -9.41 -21.96
CA ILE A 143 -2.87 -10.42 -21.98
C ILE A 143 -4.21 -9.77 -22.25
N PHE A 144 -4.56 -8.70 -21.55
CA PHE A 144 -5.89 -8.09 -21.62
C PHE A 144 -5.97 -6.86 -22.54
N ALA A 145 -4.83 -6.35 -23.03
CA ALA A 145 -4.82 -5.22 -23.98
C ALA A 145 -5.69 -5.48 -25.24
N PRO A 146 -5.64 -6.66 -25.89
CA PRO A 146 -6.45 -6.93 -27.07
C PRO A 146 -7.96 -6.95 -26.77
N LEU A 147 -8.37 -7.18 -25.52
CA LEU A 147 -9.76 -7.27 -25.10
C LEU A 147 -10.38 -5.92 -24.74
N GLY A 148 -9.60 -4.84 -24.72
CA GLY A 148 -10.07 -3.50 -24.36
C GLY A 148 -10.70 -3.37 -22.97
N LEU A 149 -10.32 -4.23 -22.03
CA LEU A 149 -10.90 -4.25 -20.68
C LEU A 149 -10.54 -2.99 -19.90
N ASN A 150 -11.45 -2.56 -19.03
CA ASN A 150 -11.21 -1.46 -18.09
C ASN A 150 -10.04 -1.80 -17.15
N ARG A 151 -9.17 -0.82 -16.90
CA ARG A 151 -7.99 -0.94 -16.02
C ARG A 151 -8.32 -1.46 -14.64
N LEU A 152 -9.44 -1.01 -14.05
CA LEU A 152 -9.90 -1.46 -12.74
C LEU A 152 -10.25 -2.95 -12.76
N LEU A 153 -10.95 -3.41 -13.79
CA LEU A 153 -11.28 -4.82 -13.95
C LEU A 153 -10.04 -5.69 -14.12
N VAL A 154 -9.08 -5.23 -14.94
CA VAL A 154 -7.80 -5.94 -15.11
C VAL A 154 -7.03 -6.00 -13.78
N ALA A 155 -7.01 -4.91 -13.00
CA ALA A 155 -6.41 -4.91 -11.67
C ALA A 155 -7.09 -5.97 -10.77
N ILE A 156 -8.41 -5.96 -10.65
CA ILE A 156 -9.17 -6.93 -9.84
C ILE A 156 -8.85 -8.38 -10.24
N LEU A 157 -8.81 -8.68 -11.54
CA LEU A 157 -8.49 -10.02 -12.04
C LEU A 157 -7.02 -10.40 -11.73
N ALA A 158 -6.09 -9.49 -11.97
CA ALA A 158 -4.67 -9.73 -11.72
C ALA A 158 -4.37 -9.98 -10.24
N TYR A 159 -4.91 -9.13 -9.36
CA TYR A 159 -4.79 -9.31 -7.91
C TYR A 159 -5.53 -10.58 -7.44
N GLY A 160 -6.70 -10.89 -8.02
CA GLY A 160 -7.43 -12.11 -7.71
C GLY A 160 -6.67 -13.39 -8.10
N ILE A 161 -6.03 -13.40 -9.28
CA ILE A 161 -5.19 -14.51 -9.72
C ILE A 161 -3.95 -14.63 -8.82
N ASN A 162 -3.33 -13.51 -8.45
CA ASN A 162 -2.17 -13.51 -7.55
C ASN A 162 -2.56 -14.03 -6.16
N SER A 163 -3.57 -13.45 -5.52
CA SER A 163 -4.06 -13.88 -4.20
C SER A 163 -4.54 -15.33 -4.21
N GLY A 164 -5.11 -15.80 -5.33
CA GLY A 164 -5.49 -17.20 -5.51
C GLY A 164 -4.33 -18.19 -5.36
N ALA A 165 -3.14 -17.82 -5.82
CA ALA A 165 -1.95 -18.66 -5.66
C ALA A 165 -1.48 -18.72 -4.19
N TYR A 166 -1.57 -17.62 -3.45
CA TYR A 166 -1.29 -17.60 -2.02
C TYR A 166 -2.35 -18.34 -1.22
N CYS A 167 -3.64 -18.11 -1.49
CA CYS A 167 -4.75 -18.84 -0.87
C CYS A 167 -4.64 -20.36 -1.12
N THR A 168 -4.20 -20.78 -2.32
CA THR A 168 -3.96 -22.19 -2.64
C THR A 168 -3.00 -22.83 -1.62
N GLU A 169 -1.88 -22.20 -1.33
CA GLU A 169 -0.91 -22.72 -0.38
C GLU A 169 -1.43 -22.64 1.07
N ILE A 170 -2.12 -21.57 1.43
CA ILE A 170 -2.73 -21.41 2.76
C ILE A 170 -3.73 -22.55 3.01
N PHE A 171 -4.65 -22.78 2.09
CA PHE A 171 -5.66 -23.82 2.24
C PHE A 171 -5.08 -25.22 2.20
N ARG A 172 -4.12 -25.48 1.29
CA ARG A 172 -3.38 -26.75 1.27
C ARG A 172 -2.68 -27.01 2.60
N ALA A 173 -1.95 -26.04 3.11
CA ALA A 173 -1.23 -26.17 4.38
C ALA A 173 -2.17 -26.41 5.55
N GLY A 174 -3.33 -25.73 5.58
CA GLY A 174 -4.34 -25.94 6.60
C GLY A 174 -4.95 -27.34 6.58
N ILE A 175 -5.30 -27.85 5.38
CA ILE A 175 -5.86 -29.20 5.25
C ILE A 175 -4.82 -30.26 5.63
N GLN A 176 -3.57 -30.11 5.17
CA GLN A 176 -2.49 -31.06 5.46
C GLN A 176 -1.92 -30.94 6.88
N GLY A 177 -2.18 -29.83 7.56
CA GLY A 177 -1.77 -29.61 8.95
C GLY A 177 -2.67 -30.26 9.99
N ILE A 178 -3.84 -30.80 9.59
CA ILE A 178 -4.71 -31.53 10.49
C ILE A 178 -4.11 -32.94 10.75
N ASP A 179 -4.13 -33.34 12.01
CA ASP A 179 -3.61 -34.65 12.44
C ASP A 179 -4.23 -35.77 11.62
N ILE A 180 -3.38 -36.66 11.09
CA ILE A 180 -3.81 -37.75 10.24
C ILE A 180 -4.75 -38.72 10.95
N GLY A 181 -4.63 -38.83 12.29
CA GLY A 181 -5.52 -39.61 13.14
C GLY A 181 -6.99 -39.20 13.02
N GLN A 182 -7.27 -37.91 12.73
CA GLN A 182 -8.63 -37.46 12.44
C GLN A 182 -9.20 -38.09 11.18
N THR A 183 -8.35 -38.25 10.17
CA THR A 183 -8.75 -38.92 8.92
C THR A 183 -8.91 -40.43 9.14
N GLU A 184 -8.01 -41.05 9.89
CA GLU A 184 -8.06 -42.49 10.21
C GLU A 184 -9.29 -42.81 11.04
N ALA A 185 -9.58 -42.04 12.08
CA ALA A 185 -10.77 -42.20 12.90
C ALA A 185 -12.06 -42.10 12.08
N GLY A 186 -12.18 -41.08 11.21
CA GLY A 186 -13.31 -40.95 10.33
C GLY A 186 -13.48 -42.14 9.37
N ARG A 187 -12.38 -42.64 8.84
CA ARG A 187 -12.39 -43.84 7.97
C ARG A 187 -12.77 -45.11 8.74
N SER A 188 -12.32 -45.27 9.97
CA SER A 188 -12.65 -46.38 10.86
C SER A 188 -14.13 -46.42 11.24
N LEU A 189 -14.79 -45.24 11.30
CA LEU A 189 -16.22 -45.10 11.48
C LEU A 189 -17.04 -45.35 10.18
N GLY A 190 -16.40 -45.79 9.10
CA GLY A 190 -17.05 -46.11 7.83
C GLY A 190 -17.32 -44.92 6.92
N LEU A 191 -16.85 -43.72 7.26
CA LEU A 191 -17.02 -42.55 6.39
C LEU A 191 -16.18 -42.70 5.13
N SER A 192 -16.74 -42.29 3.99
CA SER A 192 -15.97 -42.20 2.76
C SER A 192 -14.87 -41.13 2.84
N LYS A 193 -13.88 -41.17 1.96
CA LYS A 193 -12.80 -40.16 1.92
C LYS A 193 -13.33 -38.73 1.85
N TRP A 194 -14.34 -38.48 1.03
CA TRP A 194 -14.96 -37.17 0.90
C TRP A 194 -15.78 -36.77 2.13
N GLN A 195 -16.52 -37.74 2.74
CA GLN A 195 -17.25 -37.47 3.97
C GLN A 195 -16.30 -37.13 5.13
N THR A 196 -15.20 -37.85 5.25
CA THR A 196 -14.15 -37.54 6.27
C THR A 196 -13.56 -36.16 6.05
N LEU A 197 -13.20 -35.83 4.80
CA LEU A 197 -12.67 -34.52 4.46
C LEU A 197 -13.67 -33.41 4.83
N TYR A 198 -14.93 -33.53 4.38
CA TYR A 198 -15.91 -32.47 4.56
C TYR A 198 -16.44 -32.34 5.98
N LYS A 199 -16.68 -33.47 6.68
CA LYS A 199 -17.30 -33.47 8.02
C LYS A 199 -16.31 -33.32 9.16
N ILE A 200 -15.05 -33.74 9.00
CA ILE A 200 -14.07 -33.80 10.08
C ILE A 200 -12.88 -32.85 9.81
N VAL A 201 -12.22 -33.01 8.67
CA VAL A 201 -10.96 -32.30 8.38
C VAL A 201 -11.20 -30.84 8.03
N LEU A 202 -12.14 -30.57 7.11
CA LEU A 202 -12.38 -29.22 6.58
C LEU A 202 -12.81 -28.20 7.66
N PRO A 203 -13.73 -28.51 8.59
CA PRO A 203 -14.10 -27.56 9.64
C PRO A 203 -12.91 -27.17 10.54
N GLN A 204 -12.03 -28.14 10.84
CA GLN A 204 -10.80 -27.89 11.61
C GLN A 204 -9.79 -27.09 10.79
N ALA A 205 -9.59 -27.46 9.52
CA ALA A 205 -8.70 -26.75 8.62
C ALA A 205 -9.10 -25.27 8.42
N VAL A 206 -10.39 -24.97 8.25
CA VAL A 206 -10.89 -23.57 8.11
C VAL A 206 -10.48 -22.75 9.32
N LYS A 207 -10.62 -23.27 10.53
CA LYS A 207 -10.22 -22.57 11.75
C LYS A 207 -8.70 -22.37 11.82
N ALA A 208 -7.93 -23.39 11.44
CA ALA A 208 -6.48 -23.34 11.44
C ALA A 208 -5.89 -22.33 10.43
N VAL A 209 -6.53 -22.15 9.27
CA VAL A 209 -6.04 -21.24 8.23
C VAL A 209 -6.48 -19.79 8.43
N LEU A 210 -7.51 -19.55 9.23
CA LEU A 210 -8.15 -18.24 9.36
C LEU A 210 -7.15 -17.11 9.67
N PRO A 211 -6.20 -17.24 10.64
CA PRO A 211 -5.24 -16.18 10.94
C PRO A 211 -4.32 -15.86 9.76
N THR A 212 -3.89 -16.88 9.01
CA THR A 212 -3.03 -16.69 7.83
C THR A 212 -3.82 -16.08 6.67
N TYR A 213 -5.06 -16.50 6.49
CA TYR A 213 -5.95 -15.97 5.46
C TYR A 213 -6.33 -14.51 5.71
N THR A 214 -6.61 -14.13 6.95
CA THR A 214 -6.88 -12.73 7.31
C THR A 214 -5.65 -11.85 7.14
N SER A 215 -4.47 -12.38 7.43
CA SER A 215 -3.20 -11.70 7.16
C SER A 215 -2.96 -11.50 5.67
N GLU A 216 -3.29 -12.47 4.82
CA GLU A 216 -3.21 -12.34 3.35
C GLU A 216 -4.11 -11.19 2.85
N PHE A 217 -5.32 -11.06 3.36
CA PHE A 217 -6.19 -9.93 3.01
C PHE A 217 -5.59 -8.57 3.36
N ILE A 218 -4.95 -8.44 4.54
CA ILE A 218 -4.29 -7.21 4.95
C ILE A 218 -3.08 -6.91 4.06
N VAL A 219 -2.32 -7.92 3.66
CA VAL A 219 -1.20 -7.79 2.72
C VAL A 219 -1.72 -7.30 1.36
N LEU A 220 -2.78 -7.92 0.85
CA LEU A 220 -3.40 -7.58 -0.44
C LEU A 220 -3.81 -6.10 -0.51
N ILE A 221 -4.40 -5.55 0.57
CA ILE A 221 -4.75 -4.12 0.63
C ILE A 221 -3.53 -3.21 0.42
N LYS A 222 -2.39 -3.55 1.02
CA LYS A 222 -1.15 -2.78 0.83
C LYS A 222 -0.59 -2.94 -0.58
N GLU A 223 -0.70 -4.12 -1.14
CA GLU A 223 -0.24 -4.44 -2.49
C GLU A 223 -1.03 -3.71 -3.57
N THR A 224 -2.28 -3.30 -3.32
CA THR A 224 -3.05 -2.49 -4.28
C THR A 224 -2.35 -1.20 -4.68
N SER A 225 -1.41 -0.68 -3.86
CA SER A 225 -0.57 0.49 -4.20
C SER A 225 0.19 0.35 -5.52
N VAL A 226 0.46 -0.90 -5.94
CA VAL A 226 1.09 -1.23 -7.23
C VAL A 226 0.15 -1.01 -8.41
N ALA A 227 -1.17 -0.89 -8.22
CA ALA A 227 -2.15 -0.62 -9.29
C ALA A 227 -1.89 0.70 -10.03
N SER A 228 -1.17 1.62 -9.39
CA SER A 228 -0.71 2.88 -10.00
C SER A 228 0.14 2.67 -11.26
N PHE A 229 0.84 1.54 -11.42
CA PHE A 229 1.64 1.22 -12.61
C PHE A 229 0.81 1.06 -13.88
N ILE A 230 -0.46 0.69 -13.77
CA ILE A 230 -1.41 0.63 -14.89
C ILE A 230 -2.41 1.79 -14.86
N ALA A 231 -2.04 2.89 -14.17
CA ALA A 231 -2.82 4.11 -14.04
C ALA A 231 -4.24 3.90 -13.46
N VAL A 232 -4.42 2.94 -12.56
CA VAL A 232 -5.61 2.86 -11.71
C VAL A 232 -5.46 3.88 -10.59
N THR A 233 -6.52 4.66 -10.36
CA THR A 233 -6.52 5.70 -9.33
C THR A 233 -6.92 5.09 -7.98
N ASP A 234 -5.95 4.43 -7.34
CA ASP A 234 -6.01 3.95 -5.97
C ASP A 234 -5.58 5.06 -4.98
N LEU A 235 -5.51 4.75 -3.70
CA LEU A 235 -5.09 5.69 -2.66
C LEU A 235 -3.66 6.24 -2.91
N THR A 236 -2.73 5.39 -3.33
CA THR A 236 -1.33 5.79 -3.61
C THR A 236 -1.25 6.70 -4.82
N LYS A 237 -1.96 6.34 -5.91
CA LYS A 237 -2.03 7.18 -7.12
C LYS A 237 -2.65 8.54 -6.85
N THR A 238 -3.66 8.59 -6.00
CA THR A 238 -4.27 9.86 -5.57
C THR A 238 -3.26 10.74 -4.84
N GLY A 239 -2.48 10.17 -3.91
CA GLY A 239 -1.40 10.90 -3.24
C GLY A 239 -0.35 11.44 -4.23
N ASP A 240 0.02 10.64 -5.23
CA ASP A 240 0.93 11.05 -6.30
C ASP A 240 0.37 12.19 -7.17
N MET A 241 -0.92 12.13 -7.51
CA MET A 241 -1.60 13.19 -8.25
C MET A 241 -1.62 14.52 -7.45
N ILE A 242 -1.92 14.47 -6.16
CA ILE A 242 -1.91 15.65 -5.30
C ILE A 242 -0.48 16.20 -5.14
N ARG A 243 0.51 15.33 -4.95
CA ARG A 243 1.93 15.69 -4.93
C ARG A 243 2.35 16.46 -6.18
N ASN A 244 1.99 15.95 -7.35
CA ASN A 244 2.33 16.58 -8.62
C ASN A 244 1.60 17.92 -8.83
N ALA A 245 0.34 18.05 -8.38
CA ALA A 245 -0.44 19.27 -8.49
C ALA A 245 0.02 20.37 -7.51
N THR A 246 0.57 20.00 -6.36
CA THR A 246 0.95 20.93 -5.28
C THR A 246 2.44 21.17 -5.15
N TYR A 247 3.27 20.37 -5.86
CA TYR A 247 4.71 20.31 -5.68
C TYR A 247 5.15 20.04 -4.23
N ASN A 248 4.24 19.51 -3.42
CA ASN A 248 4.46 19.14 -2.02
C ASN A 248 4.39 17.61 -1.87
N ALA A 249 5.53 16.99 -1.60
CA ALA A 249 5.59 15.53 -1.45
C ALA A 249 5.19 15.06 -0.03
N TRP A 250 5.50 15.87 0.99
CA TRP A 250 5.35 15.44 2.39
C TRP A 250 3.91 15.18 2.78
N ILE A 251 3.03 16.14 2.56
CA ILE A 251 1.65 16.09 3.05
C ILE A 251 0.85 14.98 2.38
N PRO A 252 0.77 14.88 1.03
CA PRO A 252 -0.01 13.83 0.38
C PRO A 252 0.49 12.42 0.68
N LEU A 253 1.81 12.21 0.66
CA LEU A 253 2.37 10.87 0.89
C LEU A 253 2.22 10.43 2.34
N LEU A 254 2.46 11.32 3.32
CA LEU A 254 2.22 11.01 4.72
C LEU A 254 0.75 10.77 5.01
N THR A 255 -0.15 11.54 4.40
CA THR A 255 -1.60 11.32 4.53
C THR A 255 -1.98 9.92 4.03
N CYS A 256 -1.52 9.51 2.85
CA CYS A 256 -1.74 8.16 2.34
C CYS A 256 -1.16 7.09 3.28
N ALA A 257 0.06 7.29 3.78
CA ALA A 257 0.69 6.36 4.71
C ALA A 257 -0.10 6.19 6.02
N VAL A 258 -0.59 7.30 6.60
CA VAL A 258 -1.43 7.28 7.80
C VAL A 258 -2.76 6.56 7.53
N ILE A 259 -3.40 6.81 6.38
CA ILE A 259 -4.65 6.15 6.02
C ILE A 259 -4.44 4.64 5.86
N TYR A 260 -3.38 4.20 5.15
CA TYR A 260 -3.03 2.77 5.06
C TYR A 260 -2.77 2.15 6.44
N LEU A 261 -2.06 2.87 7.31
CA LEU A 261 -1.78 2.40 8.67
C LEU A 261 -3.08 2.26 9.48
N CYS A 262 -3.95 3.25 9.48
CA CYS A 262 -5.25 3.20 10.15
C CYS A 262 -6.12 2.06 9.63
N LEU A 263 -6.17 1.88 8.31
CA LEU A 263 -6.94 0.80 7.67
C LEU A 263 -6.41 -0.58 8.07
N THR A 264 -5.10 -0.79 7.97
CA THR A 264 -4.47 -2.08 8.30
C THR A 264 -4.57 -2.40 9.79
N LEU A 265 -4.34 -1.43 10.68
CA LEU A 265 -4.52 -1.61 12.13
C LEU A 265 -5.98 -1.88 12.51
N GLY A 266 -6.92 -1.17 11.87
CA GLY A 266 -8.36 -1.39 12.07
C GLY A 266 -8.77 -2.81 11.68
N LEU A 267 -8.35 -3.27 10.50
CA LEU A 267 -8.61 -4.63 10.03
C LEU A 267 -7.93 -5.69 10.88
N THR A 268 -6.69 -5.48 11.30
CA THR A 268 -5.98 -6.41 12.19
C THR A 268 -6.75 -6.60 13.52
N LYS A 269 -7.24 -5.51 14.10
CA LYS A 269 -8.08 -5.61 15.32
C LYS A 269 -9.39 -6.34 15.05
N LEU A 270 -10.07 -6.00 13.96
CA LEU A 270 -11.34 -6.64 13.59
C LEU A 270 -11.18 -8.15 13.43
N PHE A 271 -10.19 -8.59 12.65
CA PHE A 271 -9.92 -10.01 12.43
C PHE A 271 -9.46 -10.72 13.70
N SER A 272 -8.62 -10.11 14.52
CA SER A 272 -8.23 -10.69 15.82
C SER A 272 -9.43 -10.94 16.76
N VAL A 273 -10.45 -10.09 16.73
CA VAL A 273 -11.69 -10.31 17.50
C VAL A 273 -12.48 -11.50 16.92
N LEU A 274 -12.57 -11.61 15.59
CA LEU A 274 -13.26 -12.72 14.93
C LEU A 274 -12.56 -14.06 15.21
N GLU A 275 -11.24 -14.10 15.09
CA GLU A 275 -10.42 -15.28 15.39
C GLU A 275 -10.60 -15.76 16.83
N LYS A 276 -10.56 -14.83 17.80
CA LYS A 276 -10.79 -15.16 19.21
C LYS A 276 -12.19 -15.71 19.48
N ARG A 277 -13.22 -15.20 18.80
CA ARG A 277 -14.59 -15.72 18.93
C ARG A 277 -14.69 -17.15 18.40
N LEU A 278 -14.10 -17.43 17.25
CA LEU A 278 -14.12 -18.76 16.64
C LEU A 278 -13.31 -19.78 17.47
N ALA A 279 -12.16 -19.38 18.02
CA ALA A 279 -11.36 -20.24 18.89
C ALA A 279 -12.06 -20.58 20.24
N ARG A 280 -12.96 -19.74 20.75
CA ARG A 280 -13.73 -20.02 21.96
C ARG A 280 -14.82 -21.07 21.75
N SER A 281 -15.38 -21.14 20.54
CA SER A 281 -16.42 -22.13 20.19
C SER A 281 -15.92 -23.59 20.23
N ASP A 282 -14.62 -23.82 20.35
CA ASP A 282 -14.05 -25.19 20.44
C ASP A 282 -13.81 -25.64 21.90
N ARG A 283 -14.00 -24.75 22.88
CA ARG A 283 -13.77 -25.05 24.29
C ARG A 283 -15.08 -25.29 25.08
N SER A 284 -16.21 -25.10 24.43
CA SER A 284 -17.55 -25.39 24.93
C SER A 284 -18.11 -26.68 24.30
#